data_536bf647a8724375979ec7d05122bba8
#
_entry.id   536bf647a8724375979ec7d05122bba8
#
_cell.length_a   1.000
_cell.length_b   1.000
_cell.length_c   1.000
_cell.angle_alpha   90.00
_cell.angle_beta   90.00
_cell.angle_gamma   90.00
#
_symmetry.space_group_name_H-M   'P 1'
#
loop_
_entity.id
_entity.type
_entity.pdbx_description
1 polymer ?
#
loop_
_entity_poly.entity_id
_entity_poly.type
_entity_poly.pdbx_seq_one_letter_code
_entity_poly.pdbx_strand_id
1 'polypeptide(L)'
;LLYAAMFVIPHNLLLYSYSITLFHRGAKAQWGKIFRNSGLIATAVGFLLFLCPFTLPYPVHHAIDWVGSMTVPLALLILGSRMSRTDLRTVVRPAGIWLSALTRLVLFPALMIPALVWLGLDEMLVSVSVILFATPVALTAASFAQQYGSDADLAGRGVVLSNLLAIVTLPLVVAVLLTVLR
;
A
#
# COMPACT_ATOMS: atom_id res chain seq x y z
N LEU A 1 7.11 -13.70 -7.52
CA LEU A 1 5.85 -13.86 -6.78
C LEU A 1 6.10 -14.13 -5.30
N LEU A 2 6.95 -15.08 -4.92
CA LEU A 2 7.24 -15.47 -3.53
C LEU A 2 7.79 -14.31 -2.70
N TYR A 3 8.78 -13.55 -3.21
CA TYR A 3 9.32 -12.36 -2.54
C TYR A 3 8.27 -11.27 -2.31
N ALA A 4 7.40 -11.04 -3.29
CA ALA A 4 6.31 -10.08 -3.15
C ALA A 4 5.30 -10.52 -2.08
N ALA A 5 4.94 -11.80 -2.03
CA ALA A 5 4.07 -12.35 -1.01
C ALA A 5 4.67 -12.23 0.39
N MET A 6 5.97 -12.57 0.55
CA MET A 6 6.70 -12.42 1.82
C MET A 6 6.77 -10.97 2.30
N PHE A 7 6.80 -10.00 1.39
CA PHE A 7 6.77 -8.58 1.74
C PHE A 7 5.35 -8.10 2.08
N VAL A 8 4.36 -8.49 1.29
CA VAL A 8 2.96 -8.02 1.44
C VAL A 8 2.33 -8.49 2.75
N ILE A 9 2.66 -9.70 3.22
CA ILE A 9 2.10 -10.24 4.45
C ILE A 9 2.47 -9.40 5.69
N PRO A 10 3.76 -9.18 6.02
CA PRO A 10 4.14 -8.34 7.16
C PRO A 10 3.71 -6.88 6.96
N HIS A 11 3.74 -6.38 5.72
CA HIS A 11 3.24 -5.06 5.40
C HIS A 11 1.75 -4.91 5.75
N ASN A 12 0.91 -5.85 5.35
CA ASN A 12 -0.53 -5.84 5.67
C ASN A 12 -0.77 -5.98 7.18
N LEU A 13 -0.03 -6.85 7.87
CA LEU A 13 -0.12 -6.97 9.32
C LEU A 13 0.21 -5.65 10.02
N LEU A 14 1.29 -4.98 9.62
CA LEU A 14 1.66 -3.66 10.13
C LEU A 14 0.63 -2.60 9.75
N LEU A 15 0.14 -2.60 8.52
CA LEU A 15 -0.83 -1.64 8.03
C LEU A 15 -2.14 -1.74 8.82
N TYR A 16 -2.69 -2.94 8.99
CA TYR A 16 -3.95 -3.13 9.71
C TYR A 16 -3.82 -3.05 11.22
N SER A 17 -2.66 -3.27 11.82
CA SER A 17 -2.45 -3.11 13.25
C SER A 17 -2.02 -1.70 13.64
N TYR A 18 -0.95 -1.19 13.04
CA TYR A 18 -0.35 0.08 13.41
C TYR A 18 -1.12 1.30 12.89
N SER A 19 -1.62 1.24 11.64
CA SER A 19 -2.35 2.36 11.06
C SER A 19 -3.64 2.68 11.82
N ILE A 20 -4.34 1.66 12.33
CA ILE A 20 -5.53 1.87 13.15
C ILE A 20 -5.21 2.70 14.41
N THR A 21 -4.07 2.46 15.04
CA THR A 21 -3.66 3.21 16.23
C THR A 21 -3.32 4.67 15.91
N LEU A 22 -2.77 4.95 14.74
CA LEU A 22 -2.43 6.30 14.29
C LEU A 22 -3.67 7.15 13.97
N PHE A 23 -4.70 6.55 13.38
CA PHE A 23 -5.94 7.25 13.04
C PHE A 23 -6.85 7.48 14.25
N HIS A 24 -6.64 6.74 15.32
CA HIS A 24 -7.45 6.86 16.55
C HIS A 24 -6.80 7.85 17.52
N ARG A 25 -7.00 9.15 17.29
CA ARG A 25 -6.51 10.22 18.21
C ARG A 25 -7.11 10.04 19.61
N GLY A 26 -6.29 9.62 20.58
CA GLY A 26 -6.63 9.66 22.01
C GLY A 26 -7.38 8.48 22.59
N ALA A 27 -7.73 7.44 21.85
CA ALA A 27 -8.29 6.22 22.42
C ALA A 27 -7.18 5.20 22.69
N LYS A 28 -7.19 4.58 23.88
CA LYS A 28 -6.38 3.40 24.17
C LYS A 28 -6.58 2.39 23.04
N ALA A 29 -5.49 1.86 22.50
CA ALA A 29 -5.52 0.86 21.44
C ALA A 29 -6.54 -0.24 21.78
N GLN A 30 -7.66 -0.24 21.08
CA GLN A 30 -8.70 -1.24 21.29
C GLN A 30 -8.32 -2.50 20.52
N TRP A 31 -7.41 -3.27 21.09
CA TRP A 31 -6.89 -4.50 20.49
C TRP A 31 -8.01 -5.42 19.97
N GLY A 32 -9.15 -5.47 20.67
CA GLY A 32 -10.31 -6.24 20.21
C GLY A 32 -10.90 -5.79 18.88
N LYS A 33 -10.81 -4.49 18.52
CA LYS A 33 -11.27 -3.98 17.21
C LYS A 33 -10.26 -4.28 16.11
N ILE A 34 -8.97 -4.30 16.44
CA ILE A 34 -7.91 -4.66 15.51
C ILE A 34 -8.09 -6.11 15.04
N PHE A 35 -8.27 -7.05 15.96
CA PHE A 35 -8.50 -8.47 15.64
C PHE A 35 -9.82 -8.75 14.90
N ARG A 36 -10.78 -7.86 14.96
CA ARG A 36 -12.06 -7.96 14.21
C ARG A 36 -12.01 -7.26 12.85
N ASN A 37 -10.86 -6.68 12.46
CA ASN A 37 -10.72 -6.07 11.16
C ASN A 37 -10.72 -7.14 10.06
N SER A 38 -11.64 -7.00 9.09
CA SER A 38 -11.82 -7.98 8.01
C SER A 38 -10.55 -8.14 7.15
N GLY A 39 -9.77 -7.08 6.94
CA GLY A 39 -8.51 -7.14 6.21
C GLY A 39 -7.45 -7.94 6.94
N LEU A 40 -7.34 -7.79 8.28
CA LEU A 40 -6.41 -8.56 9.09
C LEU A 40 -6.78 -10.06 9.11
N ILE A 41 -8.07 -10.35 9.28
CA ILE A 41 -8.59 -11.73 9.27
C ILE A 41 -8.31 -12.36 7.90
N ALA A 42 -8.64 -11.67 6.80
CA ALA A 42 -8.41 -12.18 5.45
C ALA A 42 -6.92 -12.43 5.17
N THR A 43 -6.03 -11.52 5.62
CA THR A 43 -4.58 -11.69 5.49
C THR A 43 -4.08 -12.88 6.30
N ALA A 44 -4.56 -13.05 7.53
CA ALA A 44 -4.17 -14.18 8.39
C ALA A 44 -4.65 -15.52 7.80
N VAL A 45 -5.90 -15.60 7.34
CA VAL A 45 -6.46 -16.80 6.68
C VAL A 45 -5.69 -17.10 5.39
N GLY A 46 -5.44 -16.11 4.54
CA GLY A 46 -4.67 -16.28 3.32
C GLY A 46 -3.24 -16.77 3.58
N PHE A 47 -2.61 -16.25 4.64
CA PHE A 47 -1.28 -16.71 5.06
C PHE A 47 -1.28 -18.16 5.57
N LEU A 48 -2.27 -18.53 6.38
CA LEU A 48 -2.41 -19.92 6.83
C LEU A 48 -2.63 -20.88 5.66
N LEU A 49 -3.49 -20.51 4.70
CA LEU A 49 -3.70 -21.30 3.48
C LEU A 49 -2.43 -21.41 2.63
N PHE A 50 -1.62 -20.36 2.59
CA PHE A 50 -0.33 -20.37 1.88
C PHE A 50 0.70 -21.31 2.53
N LEU A 51 0.71 -21.41 3.87
CA LEU A 51 1.60 -22.30 4.61
C LEU A 51 1.15 -23.77 4.58
N CYS A 52 -0.15 -24.02 4.39
CA CYS A 52 -0.68 -25.37 4.33
C CYS A 52 -0.52 -25.95 2.92
N PRO A 53 -0.01 -27.17 2.76
CA PRO A 53 0.07 -27.85 1.46
C PRO A 53 -1.30 -28.31 0.95
N PHE A 54 -2.36 -27.55 1.29
CA PHE A 54 -3.74 -27.89 0.96
C PHE A 54 -4.12 -27.25 -0.38
N THR A 55 -4.44 -28.08 -1.35
CA THR A 55 -5.00 -27.62 -2.63
C THR A 55 -6.51 -27.47 -2.51
N LEU A 56 -6.99 -26.24 -2.67
CA LEU A 56 -8.42 -25.98 -2.69
C LEU A 56 -9.10 -26.68 -3.88
N PRO A 57 -10.32 -27.23 -3.71
CA PRO A 57 -11.11 -27.75 -4.82
C PRO A 57 -11.24 -26.68 -5.93
N TYR A 58 -11.13 -27.13 -7.19
CA TYR A 58 -11.13 -26.24 -8.36
C TYR A 58 -12.25 -25.18 -8.36
N PRO A 59 -13.52 -25.50 -8.05
CA PRO A 59 -14.59 -24.51 -8.03
C PRO A 59 -14.39 -23.40 -7.01
N VAL A 60 -13.86 -23.76 -5.81
CA VAL A 60 -13.61 -22.81 -4.72
C VAL A 60 -12.43 -21.91 -5.06
N HIS A 61 -11.33 -22.49 -5.55
CA HIS A 61 -10.17 -21.74 -6.01
C HIS A 61 -10.56 -20.70 -7.08
N HIS A 62 -11.34 -21.14 -8.07
CA HIS A 62 -11.75 -20.27 -9.18
C HIS A 62 -12.70 -19.16 -8.74
N ALA A 63 -13.62 -19.45 -7.81
CA ALA A 63 -14.49 -18.42 -7.24
C ALA A 63 -13.69 -17.35 -6.45
N ILE A 64 -12.71 -17.77 -5.67
CA ILE A 64 -11.83 -16.84 -4.91
C ILE A 64 -10.98 -16.01 -5.88
N ASP A 65 -10.45 -16.62 -6.94
CA ASP A 65 -9.65 -15.94 -7.95
C ASP A 65 -10.47 -14.87 -8.69
N TRP A 66 -11.70 -15.17 -9.07
CA TRP A 66 -12.59 -14.19 -9.69
C TRP A 66 -12.91 -13.02 -8.79
N VAL A 67 -13.25 -13.26 -7.53
CA VAL A 67 -13.50 -12.20 -6.56
C VAL A 67 -12.21 -11.38 -6.32
N GLY A 68 -11.07 -12.05 -6.23
CA GLY A 68 -9.77 -11.39 -6.09
C GLY A 68 -9.42 -10.52 -7.29
N SER A 69 -9.70 -10.96 -8.51
CA SER A 69 -9.42 -10.22 -9.75
C SER A 69 -10.25 -8.93 -9.88
N MET A 70 -11.41 -8.84 -9.20
CA MET A 70 -12.22 -7.62 -9.14
C MET A 70 -11.59 -6.53 -8.29
N THR A 71 -10.61 -6.83 -7.45
CA THR A 71 -9.97 -5.87 -6.54
C THR A 71 -9.36 -4.69 -7.28
N VAL A 72 -8.61 -4.93 -8.35
CA VAL A 72 -7.95 -3.86 -9.12
C VAL A 72 -8.97 -2.97 -9.86
N PRO A 73 -9.93 -3.50 -10.63
CA PRO A 73 -10.95 -2.69 -11.27
C PRO A 73 -11.77 -1.87 -10.28
N LEU A 74 -12.19 -2.45 -9.16
CA LEU A 74 -12.95 -1.72 -8.13
C LEU A 74 -12.11 -0.62 -7.47
N ALA A 75 -10.83 -0.88 -7.18
CA ALA A 75 -9.94 0.13 -6.64
C ALA A 75 -9.76 1.31 -7.60
N LEU A 76 -9.63 1.05 -8.92
CA LEU A 76 -9.54 2.09 -9.93
C LEU A 76 -10.84 2.89 -10.07
N LEU A 77 -12.00 2.26 -9.99
CA LEU A 77 -13.29 2.94 -9.98
C LEU A 77 -13.45 3.85 -8.75
N ILE A 78 -13.07 3.37 -7.57
CA ILE A 78 -13.08 4.17 -6.33
C ILE A 78 -12.12 5.35 -6.46
N LEU A 79 -10.90 5.12 -6.96
CA LEU A 79 -9.92 6.18 -7.19
C LEU A 79 -10.46 7.22 -8.17
N GLY A 80 -10.98 6.80 -9.31
CA GLY A 80 -11.56 7.68 -10.33
C GLY A 80 -12.74 8.50 -9.77
N SER A 81 -13.63 7.87 -9.01
CA SER A 81 -14.75 8.56 -8.33
C SER A 81 -14.27 9.60 -7.31
N ARG A 82 -13.20 9.33 -6.57
CA ARG A 82 -12.60 10.31 -5.65
C ARG A 82 -11.95 11.46 -6.42
N MET A 83 -11.20 11.16 -7.49
CA MET A 83 -10.57 12.18 -8.32
C MET A 83 -11.60 13.13 -8.95
N SER A 84 -12.73 12.61 -9.45
CA SER A 84 -13.78 13.43 -10.06
C SER A 84 -14.47 14.40 -9.10
N ARG A 85 -14.49 14.07 -7.81
CA ARG A 85 -15.08 14.91 -6.75
C ARG A 85 -14.06 15.83 -6.08
N THR A 86 -12.78 15.69 -6.37
CA THR A 86 -11.70 16.43 -5.73
C THR A 86 -11.30 17.59 -6.63
N ASP A 87 -11.43 18.82 -6.17
CA ASP A 87 -10.89 19.98 -6.88
C ASP A 87 -9.35 19.92 -6.84
N LEU A 88 -8.74 19.70 -8.00
CA LEU A 88 -7.28 19.60 -8.15
C LEU A 88 -6.54 20.84 -7.61
N ARG A 89 -7.17 22.02 -7.64
CA ARG A 89 -6.58 23.24 -7.07
C ARG A 89 -6.45 23.15 -5.54
N THR A 90 -7.33 22.41 -4.88
CA THR A 90 -7.30 22.23 -3.42
C THR A 90 -6.34 21.11 -3.01
N VAL A 91 -6.06 20.16 -3.91
CA VAL A 91 -5.09 19.08 -3.69
C VAL A 91 -3.68 19.62 -3.52
N VAL A 92 -3.33 20.68 -4.26
CA VAL A 92 -1.99 21.25 -4.31
C VAL A 92 -1.66 22.16 -3.11
N ARG A 93 -2.67 22.66 -2.40
CA ARG A 93 -2.49 23.68 -1.34
C ARG A 93 -1.78 23.21 -0.06
N PRO A 94 -2.07 22.03 0.55
CA PRO A 94 -1.43 21.65 1.80
C PRO A 94 0.01 21.17 1.59
N ALA A 95 0.99 21.92 2.07
CA ALA A 95 2.42 21.54 2.00
C ALA A 95 2.72 20.15 2.61
N GLY A 96 1.96 19.74 3.64
CA GLY A 96 2.11 18.42 4.26
C GLY A 96 1.82 17.25 3.32
N ILE A 97 0.89 17.42 2.37
CA ILE A 97 0.59 16.36 1.37
C ILE A 97 1.77 16.20 0.40
N TRP A 98 2.36 17.31 -0.05
CA TRP A 98 3.56 17.29 -0.90
C TRP A 98 4.74 16.65 -0.18
N LEU A 99 4.97 17.03 1.07
CA LEU A 99 6.06 16.47 1.87
C LEU A 99 5.89 14.95 2.01
N SER A 100 4.69 14.48 2.32
CA SER A 100 4.43 13.04 2.47
C SER A 100 4.58 12.29 1.12
N ALA A 101 4.09 12.86 0.01
CA ALA A 101 4.19 12.27 -1.31
C ALA A 101 5.66 12.20 -1.77
N LEU A 102 6.42 13.29 -1.66
CA LEU A 102 7.83 13.34 -2.05
C LEU A 102 8.70 12.43 -1.19
N THR A 103 8.48 12.44 0.13
CA THR A 103 9.20 11.54 1.04
C THR A 103 8.97 10.09 0.62
N ARG A 104 7.75 9.68 0.34
CA ARG A 104 7.42 8.31 0.00
C ARG A 104 7.88 7.91 -1.40
N LEU A 105 7.65 8.76 -2.41
CA LEU A 105 7.89 8.41 -3.81
C LEU A 105 9.34 8.64 -4.26
N VAL A 106 10.09 9.51 -3.56
CA VAL A 106 11.46 9.88 -3.94
C VAL A 106 12.45 9.55 -2.83
N LEU A 107 12.24 10.09 -1.62
CA LEU A 107 13.22 9.96 -0.55
C LEU A 107 13.39 8.51 -0.08
N PHE A 108 12.28 7.79 0.15
CA PHE A 108 12.38 6.39 0.57
C PHE A 108 13.06 5.50 -0.47
N PRO A 109 12.68 5.48 -1.76
CA PRO A 109 13.41 4.72 -2.77
C PRO A 109 14.89 5.12 -2.88
N ALA A 110 15.20 6.43 -2.86
CA ALA A 110 16.56 6.94 -2.95
C ALA A 110 17.45 6.49 -1.78
N LEU A 111 16.90 6.33 -0.58
CA LEU A 111 17.62 5.81 0.58
C LEU A 111 17.67 4.28 0.60
N MET A 112 16.60 3.63 0.17
CA MET A 112 16.50 2.16 0.20
C MET A 112 17.42 1.49 -0.83
N ILE A 113 17.57 2.06 -2.03
CA ILE A 113 18.44 1.49 -3.06
C ILE A 113 19.86 1.31 -2.54
N PRO A 114 20.60 2.35 -2.11
CA PRO A 114 21.97 2.18 -1.62
C PRO A 114 22.04 1.35 -0.35
N ALA A 115 21.05 1.45 0.55
CA ALA A 115 21.03 0.69 1.79
C ALA A 115 20.91 -0.82 1.54
N LEU A 116 20.00 -1.26 0.64
CA LEU A 116 19.79 -2.66 0.34
C LEU A 116 20.96 -3.26 -0.49
N VAL A 117 21.53 -2.46 -1.39
CA VAL A 117 22.73 -2.85 -2.15
C VAL A 117 23.93 -3.01 -1.22
N TRP A 118 24.12 -2.09 -0.26
CA TRP A 118 25.20 -2.17 0.73
C TRP A 118 25.07 -3.39 1.66
N LEU A 119 23.84 -3.83 1.96
CA LEU A 119 23.56 -5.05 2.71
C LEU A 119 23.87 -6.33 1.92
N GLY A 120 24.24 -6.24 0.64
CA GLY A 120 24.58 -7.40 -0.19
C GLY A 120 23.40 -8.31 -0.50
N LEU A 121 22.17 -7.74 -0.52
CA LEU A 121 20.98 -8.51 -0.83
C LEU A 121 20.88 -8.83 -2.32
N ASP A 122 20.22 -9.95 -2.63
CA ASP A 122 19.95 -10.38 -4.00
C ASP A 122 19.24 -9.30 -4.83
N GLU A 123 19.67 -9.10 -6.09
CA GLU A 123 19.14 -8.08 -7.00
C GLU A 123 17.63 -8.13 -7.14
N MET A 124 17.05 -9.34 -7.16
CA MET A 124 15.60 -9.52 -7.24
C MET A 124 14.90 -9.05 -5.98
N LEU A 125 15.50 -9.32 -4.81
CA LEU A 125 14.95 -8.86 -3.52
C LEU A 125 15.04 -7.34 -3.40
N VAL A 126 16.15 -6.73 -3.81
CA VAL A 126 16.30 -5.26 -3.86
C VAL A 126 15.25 -4.66 -4.77
N SER A 127 15.11 -5.20 -5.99
CA SER A 127 14.17 -4.69 -6.99
C SER A 127 12.71 -4.73 -6.50
N VAL A 128 12.28 -5.88 -5.98
CA VAL A 128 10.91 -6.04 -5.47
C VAL A 128 10.66 -5.11 -4.29
N SER A 129 11.60 -5.03 -3.35
CA SER A 129 11.46 -4.17 -2.16
C SER A 129 11.36 -2.70 -2.54
N VAL A 130 12.28 -2.21 -3.38
CA VAL A 130 12.29 -0.80 -3.81
C VAL A 130 11.00 -0.42 -4.54
N ILE A 131 10.55 -1.26 -5.49
CA ILE A 131 9.31 -1.01 -6.24
C ILE A 131 8.10 -0.96 -5.29
N LEU A 132 8.01 -1.88 -4.33
CA LEU A 132 6.91 -1.91 -3.36
C LEU A 132 6.92 -0.69 -2.44
N PHE A 133 8.10 -0.21 -2.00
CA PHE A 133 8.20 1.03 -1.22
C PHE A 133 7.93 2.28 -2.05
N ALA A 134 8.24 2.28 -3.34
CA ALA A 134 7.98 3.40 -4.27
C ALA A 134 6.49 3.50 -4.69
N THR A 135 5.62 2.58 -4.26
CA THR A 135 4.18 2.67 -4.57
C THR A 135 3.53 3.87 -3.90
N PRO A 136 2.54 4.52 -4.55
CA PRO A 136 1.83 5.67 -3.99
C PRO A 136 1.04 5.31 -2.72
N VAL A 137 0.49 6.34 -2.07
CA VAL A 137 -0.34 6.15 -0.87
C VAL A 137 -1.58 5.33 -1.22
N ALA A 138 -1.80 4.26 -0.45
CA ALA A 138 -2.90 3.34 -0.70
C ALA A 138 -4.27 3.99 -0.43
N LEU A 139 -5.28 3.58 -1.19
CA LEU A 139 -6.69 3.99 -0.98
C LEU A 139 -7.21 3.66 0.43
N THR A 140 -6.63 2.64 1.07
CA THR A 140 -6.94 2.25 2.45
C THR A 140 -6.70 3.38 3.45
N ALA A 141 -5.74 4.28 3.21
CA ALA A 141 -5.48 5.43 4.09
C ALA A 141 -6.70 6.37 4.18
N ALA A 142 -7.33 6.68 3.05
CA ALA A 142 -8.53 7.50 3.03
C ALA A 142 -9.75 6.76 3.62
N SER A 143 -9.84 5.45 3.43
CA SER A 143 -10.90 4.62 4.02
C SER A 143 -10.75 4.53 5.54
N PHE A 144 -9.53 4.39 6.05
CA PHE A 144 -9.26 4.41 7.49
C PHE A 144 -9.54 5.78 8.09
N ALA A 145 -9.12 6.86 7.44
CA ALA A 145 -9.45 8.21 7.90
C ALA A 145 -10.96 8.40 8.06
N GLN A 146 -11.75 7.93 7.11
CA GLN A 146 -13.21 7.98 7.16
C GLN A 146 -13.78 7.08 8.27
N GLN A 147 -13.29 5.86 8.40
CA GLN A 147 -13.78 4.87 9.36
C GLN A 147 -13.47 5.26 10.81
N TYR A 148 -12.32 5.89 11.04
CA TYR A 148 -11.84 6.24 12.38
C TYR A 148 -12.02 7.72 12.75
N GLY A 149 -12.82 8.46 11.95
CA GLY A 149 -13.20 9.85 12.27
C GLY A 149 -12.06 10.86 12.13
N SER A 150 -11.03 10.55 11.32
CA SER A 150 -9.95 11.48 10.95
C SER A 150 -10.33 12.25 9.68
N ASP A 151 -9.45 13.16 9.23
CA ASP A 151 -9.67 13.96 8.04
C ASP A 151 -9.57 13.11 6.76
N ALA A 152 -10.71 12.54 6.36
CA ALA A 152 -10.82 11.70 5.17
C ALA A 152 -10.62 12.49 3.86
N ASP A 153 -10.93 13.79 3.88
CA ASP A 153 -10.75 14.66 2.72
C ASP A 153 -9.27 14.94 2.48
N LEU A 154 -8.53 15.29 3.53
CA LEU A 154 -7.07 15.46 3.47
C LEU A 154 -6.38 14.17 3.04
N ALA A 155 -6.76 13.02 3.61
CA ALA A 155 -6.23 11.72 3.23
C ALA A 155 -6.55 11.38 1.77
N GLY A 156 -7.77 11.64 1.31
CA GLY A 156 -8.18 11.46 -0.08
C GLY A 156 -7.37 12.29 -1.06
N ARG A 157 -7.12 13.57 -0.73
CA ARG A 157 -6.24 14.46 -1.53
C ARG A 157 -4.82 13.92 -1.60
N GLY A 158 -4.27 13.40 -0.50
CA GLY A 158 -2.95 12.76 -0.46
C GLY A 158 -2.86 11.53 -1.37
N VAL A 159 -3.91 10.69 -1.37
CA VAL A 159 -4.02 9.54 -2.29
C VAL A 159 -4.01 10.00 -3.74
N VAL A 160 -4.84 11.00 -4.09
CA VAL A 160 -4.92 11.52 -5.47
C VAL A 160 -3.57 12.08 -5.92
N LEU A 161 -2.96 12.97 -5.11
CA LEU A 161 -1.67 13.59 -5.46
C LEU A 161 -0.57 12.55 -5.63
N SER A 162 -0.44 11.61 -4.67
CA SER A 162 0.60 10.59 -4.75
C SER A 162 0.44 9.66 -5.95
N ASN A 163 -0.80 9.31 -6.33
CA ASN A 163 -1.05 8.50 -7.52
C ASN A 163 -0.73 9.25 -8.82
N LEU A 164 -1.03 10.55 -8.91
CA LEU A 164 -0.66 11.39 -10.06
C LEU A 164 0.86 11.51 -10.18
N LEU A 165 1.56 11.76 -9.08
CA LEU A 165 3.01 11.84 -9.06
C LEU A 165 3.68 10.50 -9.39
N ALA A 166 3.09 9.39 -8.98
CA ALA A 166 3.60 8.05 -9.23
C ALA A 166 3.70 7.71 -10.73
N ILE A 167 2.88 8.34 -11.58
CA ILE A 167 2.95 8.16 -13.04
C ILE A 167 4.35 8.53 -13.58
N VAL A 168 4.99 9.53 -12.98
CA VAL A 168 6.33 9.98 -13.38
C VAL A 168 7.41 9.35 -12.50
N THR A 169 7.18 9.28 -11.18
CA THR A 169 8.21 8.86 -10.24
C THR A 169 8.49 7.35 -10.30
N LEU A 170 7.49 6.50 -10.53
CA LEU A 170 7.71 5.05 -10.64
C LEU A 170 8.63 4.67 -11.81
N PRO A 171 8.41 5.15 -13.06
CA PRO A 171 9.33 4.88 -14.15
C PRO A 171 10.75 5.39 -13.88
N LEU A 172 10.89 6.56 -13.23
CA LEU A 172 12.20 7.09 -12.86
C LEU A 172 12.91 6.23 -11.83
N VAL A 173 12.20 5.77 -10.78
CA VAL A 173 12.76 4.86 -9.77
C VAL A 173 13.22 3.55 -10.41
N VAL A 174 12.40 2.98 -11.31
CA VAL A 174 12.77 1.76 -12.05
C VAL A 174 13.99 1.99 -12.92
N ALA A 175 14.07 3.12 -13.65
CA ALA A 175 15.23 3.45 -14.46
C ALA A 175 16.51 3.56 -13.61
N VAL A 176 16.46 4.27 -12.47
CA VAL A 176 17.60 4.37 -11.54
C VAL A 176 17.97 2.98 -10.99
N LEU A 177 16.99 2.19 -10.60
CA LEU A 177 17.23 0.84 -10.08
C LEU A 177 17.96 -0.04 -11.11
N LEU A 178 17.53 -0.02 -12.36
CA LEU A 178 18.18 -0.77 -13.44
C LEU A 178 19.60 -0.29 -13.76
N THR A 179 19.92 0.99 -13.52
CA THR A 179 21.29 1.50 -13.69
C THR A 179 22.22 1.14 -12.53
N VAL A 180 21.67 1.01 -11.33
CA VAL A 180 22.46 0.68 -10.11
C VAL A 180 22.72 -0.82 -9.99
N LEU A 181 21.80 -1.66 -10.47
CA LEU A 181 21.93 -3.13 -10.41
C LEU A 181 22.65 -3.74 -11.64
N ARG A 182 23.04 -2.92 -12.61
CA ARG A 182 23.93 -3.34 -13.72
C ARG A 182 25.39 -3.29 -13.30
#